data_7caa3cdcf22521e316145ac023680a14
#
_entry.id   7caa3cdcf22521e316145ac023680a14
#
_cell.length_a   1.000
_cell.length_b   1.000
_cell.length_c   1.000
_cell.angle_alpha   90.00
_cell.angle_beta   90.00
_cell.angle_gamma   90.00
#
_symmetry.space_group_name_H-M   'P 1'
#
loop_
_entity.id
_entity.type
_entity.pdbx_description
1 polymer ?
#
loop_
_entity_poly.entity_id
_entity_poly.type
_entity_poly.pdbx_seq_one_letter_code
_entity_poly.pdbx_strand_id
1 'polypeptide(L)'
;MKKMTRILAMILVMCMLLMTGCSQESPEDTTPQGEMEENVGNNTADSGTDDAEATSSNDPVPITDPSKEAWANLPEFDSILQEDGKWPLKENGEKYKIGMSMPTVQEEVWQIQMTLIEEDAEKRGYEAVILVADNDADRQIQQLQSLAAQGVDAIWVGAHDASMLGPVLTEIAEMGIPVVSQTRLPVDCPVAYHCNTDNTLLGQLHSQYIVDTLGITSGNFVILKGDARQITDVPQIYAGMMTDIQQYVDSGDI
;
A
#
# COMPACT_ATOMS: atom_id res chain seq x y z
N MET A 1 20.64 -18.62 10.17
CA MET A 1 19.86 -18.64 8.93
C MET A 1 18.41 -19.11 9.15
N LYS A 2 18.14 -20.32 9.67
CA LYS A 2 16.73 -20.78 9.86
C LYS A 2 15.83 -19.88 10.73
N LYS A 3 16.38 -19.23 11.79
CA LYS A 3 15.62 -18.28 12.64
C LYS A 3 15.21 -17.02 11.87
N MET A 4 16.15 -16.43 11.15
CA MET A 4 15.92 -15.21 10.38
C MET A 4 14.88 -15.44 9.29
N THR A 5 14.91 -16.59 8.61
CA THR A 5 13.93 -16.96 7.59
C THR A 5 12.51 -17.09 8.16
N ARG A 6 12.35 -17.63 9.39
CA ARG A 6 11.02 -17.76 10.01
C ARG A 6 10.43 -16.41 10.43
N ILE A 7 11.24 -15.56 11.06
CA ILE A 7 10.81 -14.21 11.45
C ILE A 7 10.44 -13.40 10.20
N LEU A 8 11.26 -13.51 9.18
CA LEU A 8 11.07 -12.82 7.91
C LEU A 8 9.79 -13.27 7.19
N ALA A 9 9.52 -14.57 7.14
CA ALA A 9 8.29 -15.11 6.58
C ALA A 9 7.04 -14.66 7.37
N MET A 10 7.12 -14.58 8.71
CA MET A 10 6.03 -14.12 9.55
C MET A 10 5.66 -12.66 9.29
N ILE A 11 6.64 -11.78 9.10
CA ILE A 11 6.40 -10.36 8.82
C ILE A 11 5.85 -10.18 7.41
N LEU A 12 6.26 -10.99 6.44
CA LEU A 12 5.74 -10.96 5.08
C LEU A 12 4.23 -11.32 5.04
N VAL A 13 3.80 -12.31 5.84
CA VAL A 13 2.36 -12.65 6.04
C VAL A 13 1.59 -11.44 6.54
N MET A 14 2.14 -10.76 7.53
CA MET A 14 1.50 -9.59 8.10
C MET A 14 1.35 -8.45 7.07
N CYS A 15 2.35 -8.20 6.24
CA CYS A 15 2.26 -7.24 5.15
C CYS A 15 1.16 -7.60 4.14
N MET A 16 0.99 -8.89 3.82
CA MET A 16 -0.02 -9.35 2.86
C MET A 16 -1.45 -9.26 3.41
N LEU A 17 -1.66 -9.60 4.68
CA LEU A 17 -2.97 -9.47 5.32
C LEU A 17 -3.46 -8.02 5.36
N LEU A 18 -2.53 -7.06 5.47
CA LEU A 18 -2.85 -5.65 5.46
C LEU A 18 -3.25 -5.12 4.07
N MET A 19 -2.85 -5.80 2.98
CA MET A 19 -3.23 -5.44 1.60
C MET A 19 -4.59 -6.00 1.18
N THR A 20 -5.09 -7.07 1.82
CA THR A 20 -6.38 -7.69 1.49
C THR A 20 -7.58 -7.10 2.23
N GLY A 21 -7.35 -6.19 3.20
CA GLY A 21 -8.38 -5.58 4.02
C GLY A 21 -9.31 -4.57 3.31
N CYS A 22 -9.09 -4.28 2.04
CA CYS A 22 -9.91 -3.31 1.29
C CYS A 22 -11.22 -3.86 0.69
N SER A 23 -11.64 -5.08 1.02
CA SER A 23 -12.89 -5.65 0.54
C SER A 23 -13.87 -5.95 1.66
N GLN A 24 -14.21 -4.97 2.48
CA GLN A 24 -15.36 -5.08 3.39
C GLN A 24 -16.47 -4.14 2.95
N GLU A 25 -17.66 -4.71 2.89
CA GLU A 25 -18.91 -4.07 2.49
C GLU A 25 -19.15 -2.75 3.23
N SER A 26 -19.53 -1.73 2.48
CA SER A 26 -19.94 -0.43 3.02
C SER A 26 -21.15 -0.58 3.93
N PRO A 27 -21.19 0.09 5.08
CA PRO A 27 -22.41 0.26 5.84
C PRO A 27 -23.43 1.10 5.04
N GLU A 28 -24.69 0.72 5.10
CA GLU A 28 -25.80 1.46 4.48
C GLU A 28 -25.79 2.94 4.88
N ASP A 29 -25.74 3.78 3.87
CA ASP A 29 -25.81 5.23 3.96
C ASP A 29 -27.24 5.68 4.34
N THR A 30 -27.39 6.19 5.56
CA THR A 30 -28.57 6.94 5.95
C THR A 30 -28.27 8.43 5.83
N THR A 31 -28.48 8.98 4.65
CA THR A 31 -28.39 10.43 4.40
C THR A 31 -29.72 11.11 4.75
N PRO A 32 -29.73 12.21 5.50
CA PRO A 32 -30.89 13.09 5.60
C PRO A 32 -31.04 13.92 4.33
N GLN A 33 -32.21 13.85 3.73
CA GLN A 33 -32.61 14.70 2.62
C GLN A 33 -32.56 16.20 3.01
N GLY A 34 -31.76 16.97 2.29
CA GLY A 34 -31.81 18.43 2.24
C GLY A 34 -32.19 18.84 0.82
N GLU A 35 -33.36 19.40 0.68
CA GLU A 35 -33.89 19.97 -0.57
C GLU A 35 -33.01 21.12 -1.06
N MET A 36 -32.62 21.12 -2.34
CA MET A 36 -32.20 22.34 -3.03
C MET A 36 -32.83 22.39 -4.42
N GLU A 37 -33.45 23.53 -4.65
CA GLU A 37 -34.31 23.91 -5.75
C GLU A 37 -33.68 23.82 -7.14
N GLU A 38 -34.50 23.41 -8.08
CA GLU A 38 -34.30 23.49 -9.53
C GLU A 38 -34.07 24.91 -10.02
N ASN A 39 -33.10 25.09 -10.91
CA ASN A 39 -33.10 26.20 -11.84
C ASN A 39 -32.95 25.70 -13.26
N VAL A 40 -34.08 25.69 -13.96
CA VAL A 40 -34.25 25.26 -15.34
C VAL A 40 -33.74 26.34 -16.27
N GLY A 41 -32.73 26.05 -17.04
CA GLY A 41 -32.25 26.82 -18.18
C GLY A 41 -32.40 26.00 -19.47
N ASN A 42 -33.47 26.25 -20.17
CA ASN A 42 -33.84 25.61 -21.44
C ASN A 42 -32.94 26.14 -22.57
N ASN A 43 -32.25 25.28 -23.31
CA ASN A 43 -31.80 25.59 -24.67
C ASN A 43 -31.91 24.33 -25.53
N THR A 44 -32.92 24.36 -26.35
CA THR A 44 -33.16 23.46 -27.49
C THR A 44 -32.23 23.79 -28.65
N ALA A 45 -31.48 22.79 -29.12
CA ALA A 45 -31.07 22.74 -30.54
C ALA A 45 -30.99 21.25 -30.96
N ASP A 46 -31.87 20.96 -31.85
CA ASP A 46 -32.09 19.76 -32.65
C ASP A 46 -30.87 19.38 -33.48
N SER A 47 -30.47 18.11 -33.56
CA SER A 47 -30.41 17.30 -34.78
C SER A 47 -29.55 16.02 -34.62
N GLY A 48 -30.11 14.92 -35.05
CA GLY A 48 -29.40 13.85 -35.78
C GLY A 48 -29.02 12.62 -34.93
N THR A 49 -29.90 11.68 -35.01
CA THR A 49 -29.75 10.24 -34.81
C THR A 49 -28.44 9.66 -35.30
N ASP A 50 -27.76 8.93 -34.40
CA ASP A 50 -27.21 7.60 -34.68
C ASP A 50 -27.10 6.83 -33.37
N ASP A 51 -27.96 5.83 -33.23
CA ASP A 51 -27.98 4.87 -32.11
C ASP A 51 -26.76 3.94 -32.25
N ALA A 52 -25.68 4.26 -31.56
CA ALA A 52 -24.67 3.29 -31.15
C ALA A 52 -24.97 2.92 -29.72
N GLU A 53 -25.66 1.80 -29.50
CA GLU A 53 -25.88 1.16 -28.26
C GLU A 53 -24.51 0.77 -27.62
N ALA A 54 -23.94 1.69 -26.86
CA ALA A 54 -22.80 1.37 -26.01
C ALA A 54 -23.32 0.47 -24.88
N THR A 55 -23.20 -0.84 -25.06
CA THR A 55 -23.36 -1.80 -23.98
C THR A 55 -22.24 -1.56 -22.97
N SER A 56 -22.52 -0.73 -21.99
CA SER A 56 -21.73 -0.62 -20.78
C SER A 56 -21.83 -1.95 -20.04
N SER A 57 -20.96 -2.90 -20.34
CA SER A 57 -20.74 -4.02 -19.48
C SER A 57 -19.98 -3.51 -18.26
N ASN A 58 -20.65 -3.36 -17.13
CA ASN A 58 -20.03 -3.12 -15.82
C ASN A 58 -19.34 -4.37 -15.27
N ASP A 59 -19.02 -5.32 -16.12
CA ASP A 59 -18.23 -6.47 -15.71
C ASP A 59 -16.79 -6.00 -15.50
N PRO A 60 -16.21 -6.22 -14.30
CA PRO A 60 -14.82 -5.87 -14.07
C PRO A 60 -13.95 -6.60 -15.10
N VAL A 61 -13.16 -5.83 -15.85
CA VAL A 61 -12.16 -6.39 -16.75
C VAL A 61 -11.31 -7.37 -15.93
N PRO A 62 -11.16 -8.63 -16.35
CA PRO A 62 -10.33 -9.56 -15.61
C PRO A 62 -8.91 -9.02 -15.60
N ILE A 63 -8.46 -8.55 -14.46
CA ILE A 63 -7.06 -8.17 -14.25
C ILE A 63 -6.30 -9.49 -14.33
N THR A 64 -5.65 -9.74 -15.45
CA THR A 64 -4.63 -10.79 -15.56
C THR A 64 -3.44 -10.31 -14.78
N ASP A 65 -3.45 -10.61 -13.49
CA ASP A 65 -2.38 -10.25 -12.57
C ASP A 65 -1.16 -11.14 -12.83
N PRO A 66 -0.09 -10.61 -13.47
CA PRO A 66 1.13 -11.37 -13.66
C PRO A 66 1.81 -11.73 -12.33
N SER A 67 1.42 -11.11 -11.23
CA SER A 67 1.94 -11.43 -9.90
C SER A 67 1.35 -12.72 -9.33
N LYS A 68 0.24 -13.25 -9.86
CA LYS A 68 -0.31 -14.53 -9.39
C LYS A 68 0.68 -15.68 -9.47
N GLU A 69 1.56 -15.68 -10.48
CA GLU A 69 2.62 -16.69 -10.58
C GLU A 69 3.71 -16.49 -9.52
N ALA A 70 4.02 -15.24 -9.16
CA ALA A 70 4.95 -14.93 -8.08
C ALA A 70 4.38 -15.33 -6.71
N TRP A 71 3.07 -15.14 -6.51
CA TRP A 71 2.36 -15.53 -5.28
C TRP A 71 2.26 -17.07 -5.13
N ALA A 72 2.12 -17.80 -6.22
CA ALA A 72 2.05 -19.26 -6.19
C ALA A 72 3.35 -19.94 -5.70
N ASN A 73 4.48 -19.23 -5.72
CA ASN A 73 5.78 -19.70 -5.27
C ASN A 73 6.18 -19.21 -3.86
N LEU A 74 5.31 -18.44 -3.19
CA LEU A 74 5.56 -18.10 -1.81
C LEU A 74 5.37 -19.35 -0.93
N PRO A 75 6.22 -19.56 0.09
CA PRO A 75 6.02 -20.67 1.01
C PRO A 75 4.63 -20.55 1.62
N GLU A 76 3.93 -21.69 1.76
CA GLU A 76 2.65 -21.73 2.45
C GLU A 76 2.81 -21.12 3.84
N PHE A 77 2.28 -19.93 4.03
CA PHE A 77 2.44 -19.18 5.28
C PHE A 77 1.85 -19.92 6.47
N ASP A 78 0.77 -20.66 6.23
CA ASP A 78 0.15 -21.50 7.24
C ASP A 78 1.08 -22.60 7.75
N SER A 79 2.13 -22.97 6.98
CA SER A 79 3.14 -23.94 7.43
C SER A 79 4.02 -23.44 8.58
N ILE A 80 4.03 -22.13 8.87
CA ILE A 80 4.80 -21.52 9.95
C ILE A 80 3.98 -21.48 11.24
N LEU A 81 2.65 -21.44 11.11
CA LEU A 81 1.75 -21.39 12.26
C LEU A 81 1.65 -22.76 12.90
N GLN A 82 1.38 -22.77 14.20
CA GLN A 82 1.01 -23.97 14.92
C GLN A 82 -0.39 -24.44 14.50
N GLU A 83 -0.77 -25.67 14.84
CA GLU A 83 -2.09 -26.23 14.51
C GLU A 83 -3.27 -25.37 15.02
N ASP A 84 -3.05 -24.60 16.09
CA ASP A 84 -4.04 -23.65 16.63
C ASP A 84 -4.05 -22.28 15.92
N GLY A 85 -3.28 -22.14 14.84
CA GLY A 85 -3.18 -20.91 14.05
C GLY A 85 -2.30 -19.83 14.69
N LYS A 86 -1.57 -20.14 15.74
CA LYS A 86 -0.68 -19.19 16.43
C LYS A 86 0.75 -19.27 15.94
N TRP A 87 1.48 -18.20 16.13
CA TRP A 87 2.92 -18.20 15.92
C TRP A 87 3.63 -19.09 16.95
N PRO A 88 4.70 -19.79 16.54
CA PRO A 88 5.50 -20.54 17.49
C PRO A 88 6.16 -19.59 18.50
N LEU A 89 6.33 -20.04 19.71
CA LEU A 89 7.13 -19.31 20.70
C LEU A 89 8.62 -19.38 20.35
N LYS A 90 9.38 -18.42 20.86
CA LYS A 90 10.84 -18.45 20.84
C LYS A 90 11.37 -19.66 21.61
N GLU A 91 12.65 -20.02 21.42
CA GLU A 91 13.28 -21.15 22.12
C GLU A 91 13.24 -21.01 23.66
N ASN A 92 13.22 -19.77 24.14
CA ASN A 92 13.10 -19.47 25.58
C ASN A 92 11.65 -19.47 26.09
N GLY A 93 10.67 -19.79 25.25
CA GLY A 93 9.25 -19.81 25.56
C GLY A 93 8.54 -18.46 25.51
N GLU A 94 9.24 -17.39 25.13
CA GLU A 94 8.64 -16.06 24.99
C GLU A 94 7.95 -15.89 23.62
N LYS A 95 7.02 -14.93 23.55
CA LYS A 95 6.43 -14.49 22.29
C LYS A 95 7.44 -13.70 21.47
N TYR A 96 7.29 -13.74 20.14
CA TYR A 96 7.97 -12.76 19.29
C TYR A 96 7.41 -11.36 19.55
N LYS A 97 8.32 -10.40 19.60
CA LYS A 97 8.00 -8.98 19.73
C LYS A 97 8.34 -8.26 18.44
N ILE A 98 7.33 -7.69 17.78
CA ILE A 98 7.48 -6.98 16.52
C ILE A 98 7.31 -5.48 16.77
N GLY A 99 8.35 -4.72 16.48
CA GLY A 99 8.31 -3.27 16.49
C GLY A 99 7.70 -2.74 15.18
N MET A 100 6.80 -1.78 15.28
CA MET A 100 6.14 -1.18 14.13
C MET A 100 6.22 0.33 14.21
N SER A 101 6.74 0.94 13.14
CA SER A 101 6.84 2.38 13.01
C SER A 101 6.00 2.86 11.83
N MET A 102 4.91 3.55 12.15
CA MET A 102 3.96 4.09 11.17
C MET A 102 4.21 5.58 10.92
N PRO A 103 4.04 6.06 9.68
CA PRO A 103 4.29 7.47 9.37
C PRO A 103 3.26 8.39 10.01
N THR A 104 2.00 7.99 10.04
CA THR A 104 0.88 8.81 10.52
C THR A 104 -0.35 7.95 10.81
N VAL A 105 -1.31 8.50 11.52
CA VAL A 105 -2.69 7.98 11.63
C VAL A 105 -3.72 8.99 11.11
N GLN A 106 -3.28 10.05 10.44
CA GLN A 106 -4.20 11.02 9.84
C GLN A 106 -4.86 10.49 8.56
N GLU A 107 -4.22 9.53 7.90
CA GLU A 107 -4.76 8.83 6.74
C GLU A 107 -5.44 7.54 7.20
N GLU A 108 -6.67 7.31 6.75
CA GLU A 108 -7.51 6.17 7.15
C GLU A 108 -6.82 4.82 6.93
N VAL A 109 -6.06 4.68 5.85
CA VAL A 109 -5.34 3.44 5.55
C VAL A 109 -4.39 3.02 6.68
N TRP A 110 -3.71 3.97 7.33
CA TRP A 110 -2.81 3.66 8.44
C TRP A 110 -3.57 3.33 9.73
N GLN A 111 -4.75 3.94 9.95
CA GLN A 111 -5.62 3.58 11.07
C GLN A 111 -6.14 2.15 10.95
N ILE A 112 -6.62 1.80 9.75
CA ILE A 112 -7.09 0.44 9.44
C ILE A 112 -5.95 -0.57 9.65
N GLN A 113 -4.76 -0.28 9.12
CA GLN A 113 -3.60 -1.15 9.29
C GLN A 113 -3.24 -1.35 10.76
N MET A 114 -3.24 -0.29 11.58
CA MET A 114 -2.96 -0.39 13.01
C MET A 114 -3.96 -1.33 13.70
N THR A 115 -5.25 -1.16 13.44
CA THR A 115 -6.31 -2.02 14.00
C THR A 115 -6.11 -3.48 13.59
N LEU A 116 -5.86 -3.73 12.30
CA LEU A 116 -5.66 -5.10 11.80
C LEU A 116 -4.41 -5.76 12.40
N ILE A 117 -3.35 -4.99 12.63
CA ILE A 117 -2.13 -5.49 13.26
C ILE A 117 -2.39 -5.89 14.73
N GLU A 118 -3.13 -5.06 15.47
CA GLU A 118 -3.49 -5.35 16.86
C GLU A 118 -4.37 -6.61 16.96
N GLU A 119 -5.37 -6.74 16.10
CA GLU A 119 -6.22 -7.92 16.02
C GLU A 119 -5.44 -9.18 15.63
N ASP A 120 -4.53 -9.08 14.66
CA ASP A 120 -3.69 -10.20 14.24
C ASP A 120 -2.70 -10.62 15.34
N ALA A 121 -2.12 -9.65 16.06
CA ALA A 121 -1.24 -9.90 17.17
C ALA A 121 -1.96 -10.67 18.30
N GLU A 122 -3.17 -10.28 18.64
CA GLU A 122 -4.01 -10.98 19.61
C GLU A 122 -4.35 -12.39 19.13
N LYS A 123 -4.84 -12.51 17.89
CA LYS A 123 -5.24 -13.78 17.29
C LYS A 123 -4.09 -14.77 17.18
N ARG A 124 -2.93 -14.32 16.71
CA ARG A 124 -1.77 -15.17 16.42
C ARG A 124 -0.78 -15.28 17.57
N GLY A 125 -0.92 -14.45 18.60
CA GLY A 125 -0.17 -14.59 19.85
C GLY A 125 1.25 -14.03 19.82
N TYR A 126 1.56 -13.04 18.98
CA TYR A 126 2.79 -12.26 19.08
C TYR A 126 2.56 -10.93 19.82
N GLU A 127 3.62 -10.21 20.16
CA GLU A 127 3.56 -8.87 20.76
C GLU A 127 3.83 -7.81 19.67
N ALA A 128 2.89 -6.90 19.47
CA ALA A 128 3.06 -5.75 18.59
C ALA A 128 3.34 -4.49 19.42
N VAL A 129 4.43 -3.77 19.09
CA VAL A 129 4.77 -2.46 19.67
C VAL A 129 4.66 -1.42 18.55
N ILE A 130 3.55 -0.68 18.53
CA ILE A 130 3.23 0.25 17.45
C ILE A 130 3.57 1.67 17.90
N LEU A 131 4.38 2.37 17.12
CA LEU A 131 4.72 3.77 17.31
C LEU A 131 4.34 4.56 16.05
N VAL A 132 3.81 5.78 16.25
CA VAL A 132 3.33 6.65 15.17
C VAL A 132 4.15 7.93 15.13
N ALA A 133 4.72 8.22 13.96
CA ALA A 133 5.63 9.35 13.78
C ALA A 133 4.93 10.71 13.60
N ASP A 134 3.61 10.72 13.31
CA ASP A 134 2.81 11.93 13.07
C ASP A 134 3.40 12.82 11.95
N ASN A 135 3.88 12.21 10.88
CA ASN A 135 4.50 12.89 9.73
C ASN A 135 5.82 13.64 10.07
N ASP A 136 6.54 13.16 11.09
CA ASP A 136 7.82 13.72 11.51
C ASP A 136 8.92 12.65 11.37
N ALA A 137 9.87 12.89 10.47
CA ALA A 137 10.95 11.95 10.18
C ALA A 137 11.96 11.82 11.34
N ASP A 138 12.26 12.90 12.04
CA ASP A 138 13.17 12.89 13.19
C ASP A 138 12.54 12.08 14.34
N ARG A 139 11.26 12.26 14.57
CA ARG A 139 10.49 11.46 15.51
C ARG A 139 10.48 9.98 15.12
N GLN A 140 10.33 9.68 13.83
CA GLN A 140 10.37 8.32 13.35
C GLN A 140 11.74 7.66 13.59
N ILE A 141 12.83 8.37 13.37
CA ILE A 141 14.19 7.91 13.66
C ILE A 141 14.34 7.56 15.14
N GLN A 142 13.92 8.45 16.04
CA GLN A 142 13.97 8.22 17.49
C GLN A 142 13.12 7.02 17.91
N GLN A 143 11.96 6.84 17.29
CA GLN A 143 11.07 5.70 17.54
C GLN A 143 11.71 4.38 17.09
N LEU A 144 12.34 4.34 15.93
CA LEU A 144 13.06 3.18 15.43
C LEU A 144 14.21 2.78 16.37
N GLN A 145 14.99 3.74 16.86
CA GLN A 145 16.02 3.51 17.87
C GLN A 145 15.43 2.99 19.18
N SER A 146 14.29 3.53 19.61
CA SER A 146 13.59 3.06 20.80
C SER A 146 13.09 1.63 20.66
N LEU A 147 12.53 1.26 19.50
CA LEU A 147 12.12 -0.12 19.23
C LEU A 147 13.30 -1.09 19.28
N ALA A 148 14.42 -0.75 18.67
CA ALA A 148 15.64 -1.55 18.72
C ALA A 148 16.14 -1.72 20.16
N ALA A 149 16.17 -0.63 20.95
CA ALA A 149 16.57 -0.68 22.37
C ALA A 149 15.61 -1.51 23.24
N GLN A 150 14.35 -1.64 22.88
CA GLN A 150 13.38 -2.50 23.56
C GLN A 150 13.54 -3.99 23.23
N GLY A 151 14.50 -4.34 22.38
CA GLY A 151 14.81 -5.72 22.04
C GLY A 151 13.71 -6.39 21.23
N VAL A 152 13.15 -5.69 20.24
CA VAL A 152 12.22 -6.28 19.30
C VAL A 152 12.92 -7.32 18.42
N ASP A 153 12.20 -8.36 18.03
CA ASP A 153 12.75 -9.45 17.20
C ASP A 153 12.80 -9.10 15.73
N ALA A 154 11.98 -8.13 15.30
CA ALA A 154 11.97 -7.56 13.96
C ALA A 154 11.29 -6.18 13.96
N ILE A 155 11.55 -5.39 12.92
CA ILE A 155 10.90 -4.10 12.72
C ILE A 155 10.16 -4.09 11.39
N TRP A 156 8.90 -3.65 11.45
CA TRP A 156 8.11 -3.26 10.31
C TRP A 156 8.05 -1.72 10.25
N VAL A 157 8.30 -1.14 9.08
CA VAL A 157 8.33 0.30 8.91
C VAL A 157 7.55 0.75 7.68
N GLY A 158 6.60 1.67 7.87
CA GLY A 158 6.06 2.53 6.83
C GLY A 158 6.79 3.86 6.89
N ALA A 159 7.70 4.11 5.96
CA ALA A 159 8.53 5.31 6.01
C ALA A 159 7.71 6.58 5.79
N HIS A 160 7.88 7.60 6.64
CA HIS A 160 7.38 8.94 6.36
C HIS A 160 8.21 9.60 5.26
N ASP A 161 9.54 9.55 5.42
CA ASP A 161 10.50 10.02 4.43
C ASP A 161 11.51 8.90 4.13
N ALA A 162 11.46 8.40 2.89
CA ALA A 162 12.28 7.27 2.47
C ALA A 162 13.79 7.58 2.46
N SER A 163 14.16 8.85 2.31
CA SER A 163 15.56 9.28 2.23
C SER A 163 16.21 9.48 3.60
N MET A 164 15.43 9.78 4.63
CA MET A 164 15.98 10.11 5.96
C MET A 164 16.21 8.88 6.84
N LEU A 165 15.55 7.77 6.59
CA LEU A 165 15.61 6.59 7.47
C LEU A 165 16.81 5.68 7.22
N GLY A 166 17.54 5.87 6.11
CA GLY A 166 18.65 5.00 5.72
C GLY A 166 19.66 4.72 6.83
N PRO A 167 20.25 5.73 7.47
CA PRO A 167 21.24 5.52 8.52
C PRO A 167 20.74 4.71 9.71
N VAL A 168 19.57 5.05 10.27
CA VAL A 168 19.02 4.35 11.45
C VAL A 168 18.64 2.91 11.11
N LEU A 169 18.11 2.65 9.92
CA LEU A 169 17.75 1.29 9.50
C LEU A 169 19.01 0.44 9.24
N THR A 170 20.11 1.06 8.81
CA THR A 170 21.39 0.37 8.68
C THR A 170 21.93 -0.04 10.05
N GLU A 171 21.93 0.86 11.03
CA GLU A 171 22.32 0.55 12.42
C GLU A 171 21.49 -0.60 13.01
N ILE A 172 20.18 -0.58 12.80
CA ILE A 172 19.26 -1.62 13.26
C ILE A 172 19.55 -2.97 12.60
N ALA A 173 19.81 -2.97 11.30
CA ALA A 173 20.17 -4.20 10.59
C ALA A 173 21.53 -4.77 11.07
N GLU A 174 22.50 -3.92 11.39
CA GLU A 174 23.79 -4.32 11.98
C GLU A 174 23.62 -4.93 13.39
N MET A 175 22.61 -4.54 14.15
CA MET A 175 22.23 -5.21 15.40
C MET A 175 21.63 -6.59 15.19
N GLY A 176 21.40 -7.02 13.93
CA GLY A 176 20.80 -8.29 13.58
C GLY A 176 19.27 -8.29 13.64
N ILE A 177 18.63 -7.15 13.75
CA ILE A 177 17.19 -6.99 13.74
C ILE A 177 16.73 -6.84 12.28
N PRO A 178 15.99 -7.80 11.71
CA PRO A 178 15.49 -7.70 10.34
C PRO A 178 14.47 -6.58 10.21
N VAL A 179 14.58 -5.82 9.12
CA VAL A 179 13.66 -4.73 8.78
C VAL A 179 12.82 -5.12 7.58
N VAL A 180 11.51 -4.97 7.71
CA VAL A 180 10.55 -5.06 6.60
C VAL A 180 9.97 -3.68 6.36
N SER A 181 10.08 -3.18 5.13
CA SER A 181 9.45 -1.93 4.74
C SER A 181 8.14 -2.17 3.97
N GLN A 182 7.20 -1.25 4.14
CA GLN A 182 5.94 -1.25 3.41
C GLN A 182 5.71 0.09 2.73
N THR A 183 5.10 0.03 1.54
CA THR A 183 4.72 1.18 0.71
C THR A 183 5.94 1.96 0.25
N ARG A 184 6.49 2.85 1.05
CA ARG A 184 7.63 3.69 0.71
C ARG A 184 8.93 2.96 1.05
N LEU A 185 9.69 2.59 0.02
CA LEU A 185 10.96 1.90 0.20
C LEU A 185 12.03 2.88 0.72
N PRO A 186 12.56 2.71 1.94
CA PRO A 186 13.71 3.47 2.39
C PRO A 186 14.92 3.21 1.49
N VAL A 187 15.66 4.27 1.16
CA VAL A 187 16.84 4.17 0.28
C VAL A 187 18.13 4.11 1.09
N ASP A 188 19.19 3.64 0.45
CA ASP A 188 20.56 3.56 0.99
C ASP A 188 20.67 2.78 2.31
N CYS A 189 19.81 1.77 2.50
CA CYS A 189 19.86 0.89 3.67
C CYS A 189 19.45 -0.55 3.32
N PRO A 190 19.94 -1.54 4.11
CA PRO A 190 19.48 -2.89 3.96
C PRO A 190 18.07 -3.05 4.52
N VAL A 191 17.13 -3.47 3.69
CA VAL A 191 15.83 -4.01 4.12
C VAL A 191 15.77 -5.47 3.78
N ALA A 192 15.26 -6.27 4.72
CA ALA A 192 15.16 -7.70 4.53
C ALA A 192 14.07 -8.06 3.52
N TYR A 193 12.96 -7.32 3.56
CA TYR A 193 11.86 -7.39 2.60
C TYR A 193 11.21 -6.03 2.42
N HIS A 194 10.68 -5.83 1.22
CA HIS A 194 9.81 -4.70 0.89
C HIS A 194 8.46 -5.23 0.40
N CYS A 195 7.40 -4.70 0.95
CA CYS A 195 6.02 -5.02 0.58
C CYS A 195 5.35 -3.78 0.00
N ASN A 196 4.98 -3.85 -1.26
CA ASN A 196 4.31 -2.75 -1.96
C ASN A 196 3.43 -3.28 -3.10
N THR A 197 2.57 -2.43 -3.64
CA THR A 197 1.92 -2.66 -4.93
C THR A 197 2.93 -2.45 -6.06
N ASP A 198 2.67 -3.04 -7.24
CA ASP A 198 3.39 -2.66 -8.45
C ASP A 198 2.92 -1.27 -8.88
N ASN A 199 3.66 -0.25 -8.46
CA ASN A 199 3.33 1.14 -8.73
C ASN A 199 3.43 1.49 -10.22
N THR A 200 4.27 0.80 -10.99
CA THR A 200 4.35 1.00 -12.43
C THR A 200 3.09 0.47 -13.10
N LEU A 201 2.67 -0.74 -12.75
CA LEU A 201 1.41 -1.32 -13.23
C LEU A 201 0.21 -0.47 -12.80
N LEU A 202 0.19 0.04 -11.56
CA LEU A 202 -0.85 0.94 -11.09
C LEU A 202 -0.96 2.19 -11.98
N GLY A 203 0.17 2.80 -12.34
CA GLY A 203 0.21 3.92 -13.26
C GLY A 203 -0.30 3.58 -14.66
N GLN A 204 0.08 2.42 -15.20
CA GLN A 204 -0.41 1.92 -16.48
C GLN A 204 -1.91 1.70 -16.48
N LEU A 205 -2.46 1.08 -15.43
CA LEU A 205 -3.91 0.88 -15.31
C LEU A 205 -4.68 2.19 -15.28
N HIS A 206 -4.13 3.24 -14.66
CA HIS A 206 -4.74 4.57 -14.67
C HIS A 206 -4.81 5.14 -16.11
N SER A 207 -3.70 5.09 -16.85
CA SER A 207 -3.67 5.61 -18.25
C SER A 207 -4.52 4.77 -19.18
N GLN A 208 -4.47 3.46 -19.10
CA GLN A 208 -5.30 2.55 -19.88
C GLN A 208 -6.79 2.80 -19.65
N TYR A 209 -7.20 3.04 -18.41
CA TYR A 209 -8.59 3.37 -18.13
C TYR A 209 -9.02 4.68 -18.82
N ILE A 210 -8.17 5.70 -18.78
CA ILE A 210 -8.43 6.99 -19.42
C ILE A 210 -8.49 6.84 -20.94
N VAL A 211 -7.49 6.17 -21.53
CA VAL A 211 -7.34 6.08 -22.99
C VAL A 211 -8.27 5.03 -23.58
N ASP A 212 -8.25 3.80 -23.03
CA ASP A 212 -8.93 2.65 -23.65
C ASP A 212 -10.40 2.56 -23.23
N THR A 213 -10.70 2.86 -21.96
CA THR A 213 -12.06 2.72 -21.42
C THR A 213 -12.89 3.97 -21.64
N LEU A 214 -12.33 5.16 -21.35
CA LEU A 214 -13.04 6.43 -21.51
C LEU A 214 -12.85 7.04 -22.91
N GLY A 215 -11.93 6.53 -23.72
CA GLY A 215 -11.63 7.04 -25.07
C GLY A 215 -11.06 8.47 -25.09
N ILE A 216 -10.46 8.92 -23.97
CA ILE A 216 -9.94 10.29 -23.86
C ILE A 216 -8.49 10.30 -24.32
N THR A 217 -8.28 10.80 -25.53
CA THR A 217 -6.96 10.86 -26.20
C THR A 217 -6.50 12.28 -26.52
N SER A 218 -7.29 13.29 -26.15
CA SER A 218 -6.96 14.69 -26.36
C SER A 218 -7.55 15.60 -25.30
N GLY A 219 -6.96 16.78 -25.11
CA GLY A 219 -7.43 17.81 -24.20
C GLY A 219 -6.36 18.23 -23.18
N ASN A 220 -6.78 18.98 -22.18
CA ASN A 220 -5.87 19.46 -21.13
C ASN A 220 -5.86 18.48 -19.96
N PHE A 221 -4.71 17.88 -19.68
CA PHE A 221 -4.51 16.94 -18.58
C PHE A 221 -3.76 17.62 -17.42
N VAL A 222 -4.25 17.38 -16.21
CA VAL A 222 -3.57 17.79 -14.98
C VAL A 222 -3.29 16.55 -14.16
N ILE A 223 -2.01 16.29 -13.89
CA ILE A 223 -1.57 15.14 -13.08
C ILE A 223 -1.18 15.63 -11.68
N LEU A 224 -1.90 15.15 -10.67
CA LEU A 224 -1.57 15.39 -9.27
C LEU A 224 -0.64 14.28 -8.79
N LYS A 225 0.65 14.59 -8.68
CA LYS A 225 1.70 13.59 -8.39
C LYS A 225 1.81 13.20 -6.91
N GLY A 226 1.18 13.92 -6.00
CA GLY A 226 1.36 13.69 -4.57
C GLY A 226 2.62 14.36 -4.00
N ASP A 227 3.08 13.87 -2.84
CA ASP A 227 4.19 14.47 -2.09
C ASP A 227 5.54 14.20 -2.75
N ALA A 228 6.34 15.25 -2.94
CA ALA A 228 7.68 15.16 -3.53
C ALA A 228 8.68 14.33 -2.68
N ARG A 229 8.38 14.12 -1.38
CA ARG A 229 9.17 13.26 -0.49
C ARG A 229 8.99 11.76 -0.76
N GLN A 230 7.96 11.39 -1.52
CA GLN A 230 7.74 10.02 -1.97
C GLN A 230 8.58 9.73 -3.20
N ILE A 231 9.89 9.65 -3.01
CA ILE A 231 10.88 9.52 -4.09
C ILE A 231 10.90 8.15 -4.77
N THR A 232 10.22 7.15 -4.21
CA THR A 232 10.15 5.79 -4.77
C THR A 232 8.84 5.52 -5.49
N ASP A 233 7.70 5.72 -4.85
CA ASP A 233 6.39 5.33 -5.38
C ASP A 233 5.89 6.28 -6.47
N VAL A 234 5.93 7.57 -6.22
CA VAL A 234 5.39 8.60 -7.14
C VAL A 234 6.07 8.57 -8.51
N PRO A 235 7.41 8.46 -8.64
CA PRO A 235 8.06 8.32 -9.94
C PRO A 235 7.65 7.06 -10.70
N GLN A 236 7.45 5.93 -10.01
CA GLN A 236 7.03 4.68 -10.62
C GLN A 236 5.60 4.77 -11.18
N ILE A 237 4.66 5.30 -10.40
CA ILE A 237 3.27 5.53 -10.83
C ILE A 237 3.25 6.46 -12.04
N TYR A 238 4.00 7.56 -11.98
CA TYR A 238 4.09 8.51 -13.08
C TYR A 238 4.68 7.88 -14.36
N ALA A 239 5.77 7.12 -14.22
CA ALA A 239 6.38 6.44 -15.34
C ALA A 239 5.41 5.42 -15.98
N GLY A 240 4.69 4.65 -15.16
CA GLY A 240 3.65 3.74 -15.64
C GLY A 240 2.54 4.47 -16.40
N MET A 241 2.03 5.57 -15.84
CA MET A 241 1.00 6.38 -16.48
C MET A 241 1.46 6.94 -17.84
N MET A 242 2.71 7.40 -17.93
CA MET A 242 3.24 7.96 -19.17
C MET A 242 3.45 6.93 -20.28
N THR A 243 3.41 5.62 -19.97
CA THR A 243 3.55 4.55 -20.98
C THR A 243 2.52 4.69 -22.09
N ASP A 244 1.28 4.99 -21.77
CA ASP A 244 0.19 5.10 -22.75
C ASP A 244 -0.10 6.55 -23.15
N ILE A 245 0.13 7.52 -22.24
CA ILE A 245 -0.21 8.93 -22.47
C ILE A 245 0.88 9.66 -23.27
N GLN A 246 2.16 9.27 -23.15
CA GLN A 246 3.28 9.99 -23.75
C GLN A 246 3.11 10.22 -25.26
N GLN A 247 2.55 9.25 -26.00
CA GLN A 247 2.32 9.38 -27.45
C GLN A 247 1.39 10.55 -27.79
N TYR A 248 0.41 10.83 -26.95
CA TYR A 248 -0.54 11.96 -27.16
C TYR A 248 0.07 13.30 -26.75
N VAL A 249 0.98 13.29 -25.76
CA VAL A 249 1.79 14.48 -25.41
C VAL A 249 2.72 14.81 -26.58
N ASP A 250 3.38 13.81 -27.16
CA ASP A 250 4.32 14.00 -28.25
C ASP A 250 3.63 14.46 -29.55
N SER A 251 2.40 14.03 -29.78
CA SER A 251 1.57 14.52 -30.93
C SER A 251 0.97 15.91 -30.71
N GLY A 252 0.93 16.38 -29.44
CA GLY A 252 0.31 17.65 -29.06
C GLY A 252 -1.22 17.57 -28.90
N ASP A 253 -1.76 16.37 -28.76
CA ASP A 253 -3.19 16.15 -28.48
C ASP A 253 -3.54 16.36 -27.01
N ILE A 254 -2.53 16.18 -26.13
CA ILE A 254 -2.60 16.39 -24.68
C ILE A 254 -1.53 17.39 -24.26
#